data_a89970703592792e0cec7f7093f64146
#
_entry.id   a89970703592792e0cec7f7093f64146
#
_cell.length_a   1.000
_cell.length_b   1.000
_cell.length_c   1.000
_cell.angle_alpha   90.00
_cell.angle_beta   90.00
_cell.angle_gamma   90.00
#
_symmetry.space_group_name_H-M   'P 1'
#
loop_
_entity.id
_entity.type
_entity.pdbx_description
1 polymer ?
#
loop_
_entity_poly.entity_id
_entity_poly.type
_entity_poly.pdbx_seq_one_letter_code
_entity_poly.pdbx_strand_id
1 'polypeptide(L)'
;MTTSEVTVICATYNHERYIADALQGFVTQVTSFRFRVLVGDDASSDATASVIEEYAERYPEIIIPILRETNIGAGRNWEDLISRANSKYIAFCDGDDYWIDSLKLQKQFDYMESHPDLRACFHDAEISIETSDGTWFQSSDYNNTDDGRLLWPSGNKRFVRRSSYRIENFIPFGFVHTSSMFVRWDYRIGFPDWFFGHGMSDYPMWVLQVNSGRFGYLDETLSIHRRTDQGSYKFDDRMQFWRKTKPGWVNLNNHLIRYFEQMHARKSIVNALIARQRDDLAKLIKGSLECDPPSETWRVLTLYRKEIKRHFGIVIPKHYSPEQFHQAIQLLKTLAPLPPYDANQLAKLIRRFNRRKERRFLSME
;
A
#
# COMPACT_ATOMS: atom_id res chain seq x y z
N MET A 1 -28.24 18.25 13.22
CA MET A 1 -27.91 17.52 11.99
C MET A 1 -27.80 16.06 12.36
N THR A 2 -28.55 15.18 11.70
CA THR A 2 -28.47 13.73 11.93
C THR A 2 -27.12 13.26 11.39
N THR A 3 -26.32 12.60 12.23
CA THR A 3 -25.00 12.06 11.85
C THR A 3 -25.17 10.99 10.77
N SER A 4 -24.38 11.06 9.70
CA SER A 4 -24.31 9.98 8.71
C SER A 4 -23.71 8.73 9.34
N GLU A 5 -24.24 7.54 9.00
CA GLU A 5 -23.67 6.27 9.47
C GLU A 5 -22.34 5.94 8.79
N VAL A 6 -22.20 6.36 7.53
CA VAL A 6 -21.01 6.12 6.69
C VAL A 6 -20.51 7.44 6.10
N THR A 7 -19.21 7.66 6.15
CA THR A 7 -18.53 8.68 5.35
C THR A 7 -17.65 7.97 4.31
N VAL A 8 -17.77 8.38 3.05
CA VAL A 8 -16.87 7.96 1.98
C VAL A 8 -15.76 8.99 1.84
N ILE A 9 -14.52 8.55 1.77
CA ILE A 9 -13.35 9.38 1.52
C ILE A 9 -12.90 9.16 0.07
N CYS A 10 -12.90 10.25 -0.71
CA CYS A 10 -12.44 10.26 -2.09
C CYS A 10 -11.37 11.34 -2.27
N ALA A 11 -10.11 10.95 -2.37
CA ALA A 11 -9.02 11.86 -2.71
C ALA A 11 -8.79 11.87 -4.22
N THR A 12 -8.52 13.04 -4.78
CA THR A 12 -8.32 13.19 -6.23
C THR A 12 -7.30 14.28 -6.55
N TYR A 13 -6.60 14.12 -7.68
CA TYR A 13 -5.69 15.11 -8.24
C TYR A 13 -5.44 14.82 -9.73
N ASN A 14 -5.88 15.73 -10.62
CA ASN A 14 -5.78 15.60 -12.07
C ASN A 14 -6.43 14.30 -12.61
N HIS A 15 -7.68 14.06 -12.20
CA HIS A 15 -8.47 12.89 -12.57
C HIS A 15 -9.68 13.25 -13.47
N GLU A 16 -9.62 14.31 -14.30
CA GLU A 16 -10.75 14.73 -15.15
C GLU A 16 -11.35 13.61 -16.00
N ARG A 17 -10.52 12.64 -16.42
CA ARG A 17 -10.95 11.50 -17.23
C ARG A 17 -11.67 10.41 -16.42
N TYR A 18 -11.58 10.42 -15.09
CA TYR A 18 -11.98 9.30 -14.24
C TYR A 18 -12.98 9.67 -13.15
N ILE A 19 -12.90 10.91 -12.63
CA ILE A 19 -13.64 11.34 -11.45
C ILE A 19 -15.16 11.22 -11.61
N ALA A 20 -15.69 11.41 -12.82
CA ALA A 20 -17.11 11.27 -13.09
C ALA A 20 -17.65 9.85 -12.79
N ASP A 21 -16.86 8.82 -13.12
CA ASP A 21 -17.24 7.42 -12.83
C ASP A 21 -17.25 7.14 -11.32
N ALA A 22 -16.25 7.68 -10.59
CA ALA A 22 -16.23 7.58 -9.14
C ALA A 22 -17.47 8.22 -8.50
N LEU A 23 -17.76 9.48 -8.88
CA LEU A 23 -18.92 10.22 -8.38
C LEU A 23 -20.23 9.54 -8.75
N GLN A 24 -20.37 9.02 -9.98
CA GLN A 24 -21.53 8.27 -10.40
C GLN A 24 -21.71 6.99 -9.57
N GLY A 25 -20.62 6.26 -9.31
CA GLY A 25 -20.63 5.09 -8.43
C GLY A 25 -21.12 5.42 -7.01
N PHE A 26 -20.84 6.62 -6.51
CA PHE A 26 -21.30 7.05 -5.17
C PHE A 26 -22.78 7.44 -5.18
N VAL A 27 -23.21 8.29 -6.10
CA VAL A 27 -24.59 8.82 -6.08
C VAL A 27 -25.64 7.77 -6.46
N THR A 28 -25.24 6.68 -7.06
CA THR A 28 -26.14 5.54 -7.37
C THR A 28 -26.26 4.53 -6.24
N GLN A 29 -25.56 4.70 -5.12
CA GLN A 29 -25.66 3.78 -3.99
C GLN A 29 -27.08 3.80 -3.36
N VAL A 30 -27.65 2.62 -3.17
CA VAL A 30 -28.93 2.39 -2.53
C VAL A 30 -28.68 1.87 -1.12
N THR A 31 -29.03 2.66 -0.11
CA THR A 31 -28.78 2.34 1.30
C THR A 31 -30.00 2.59 2.17
N SER A 32 -30.15 1.82 3.25
CA SER A 32 -31.16 2.03 4.29
C SER A 32 -30.71 3.06 5.34
N PHE A 33 -29.51 3.62 5.21
CA PHE A 33 -28.90 4.59 6.10
C PHE A 33 -28.42 5.82 5.32
N ARG A 34 -28.09 6.89 6.04
CA ARG A 34 -27.51 8.09 5.44
C ARG A 34 -26.01 7.96 5.33
N PHE A 35 -25.47 8.34 4.18
CA PHE A 35 -24.03 8.47 3.95
C PHE A 35 -23.71 9.80 3.27
N ARG A 36 -22.46 10.19 3.31
CA ARG A 36 -21.91 11.34 2.59
C ARG A 36 -20.54 11.00 2.04
N VAL A 37 -20.15 11.70 1.00
CA VAL A 37 -18.87 11.55 0.32
C VAL A 37 -18.08 12.85 0.48
N LEU A 38 -16.93 12.80 1.12
CA LEU A 38 -15.97 13.90 1.17
C LEU A 38 -15.03 13.74 -0.02
N VAL A 39 -15.14 14.63 -0.99
CA VAL A 39 -14.31 14.63 -2.21
C VAL A 39 -13.26 15.71 -2.10
N GLY A 40 -11.99 15.32 -1.87
CA GLY A 40 -10.88 16.25 -1.72
C GLY A 40 -10.07 16.38 -3.00
N ASP A 41 -10.26 17.49 -3.70
CA ASP A 41 -9.42 17.85 -4.84
C ASP A 41 -8.16 18.60 -4.37
N ASP A 42 -7.00 18.05 -4.70
CA ASP A 42 -5.69 18.58 -4.24
C ASP A 42 -5.12 19.63 -5.19
N ALA A 43 -5.94 20.63 -5.54
CA ALA A 43 -5.61 21.72 -6.47
C ALA A 43 -5.30 21.19 -7.88
N SER A 44 -6.22 20.43 -8.46
CA SER A 44 -6.12 19.94 -9.84
C SER A 44 -6.01 21.11 -10.83
N SER A 45 -5.20 20.92 -11.87
CA SER A 45 -5.00 21.88 -12.95
C SER A 45 -5.85 21.58 -14.20
N ASP A 46 -6.54 20.44 -14.21
CA ASP A 46 -7.45 19.99 -15.26
C ASP A 46 -8.92 20.25 -14.87
N ALA A 47 -9.89 19.66 -15.56
CA ALA A 47 -11.31 19.85 -15.31
C ALA A 47 -11.85 19.09 -14.08
N THR A 48 -11.01 18.42 -13.26
CA THR A 48 -11.43 17.60 -12.11
C THR A 48 -12.34 18.40 -11.16
N ALA A 49 -11.92 19.59 -10.74
CA ALA A 49 -12.67 20.42 -9.79
C ALA A 49 -14.07 20.79 -10.35
N SER A 50 -14.16 21.18 -11.62
CA SER A 50 -15.44 21.54 -12.25
C SER A 50 -16.43 20.37 -12.30
N VAL A 51 -15.95 19.16 -12.56
CA VAL A 51 -16.77 17.94 -12.52
C VAL A 51 -17.29 17.67 -11.11
N ILE A 52 -16.45 17.86 -10.09
CA ILE A 52 -16.85 17.68 -8.69
C ILE A 52 -17.94 18.70 -8.29
N GLU A 53 -17.78 19.97 -8.70
CA GLU A 53 -18.77 21.03 -8.43
C GLU A 53 -20.12 20.71 -9.07
N GLU A 54 -20.15 20.27 -10.33
CA GLU A 54 -21.37 19.84 -11.01
C GLU A 54 -22.11 18.74 -10.24
N TYR A 55 -21.41 17.73 -9.77
CA TYR A 55 -22.01 16.66 -8.98
C TYR A 55 -22.45 17.13 -7.58
N ALA A 56 -21.69 18.03 -6.95
CA ALA A 56 -22.07 18.59 -5.66
C ALA A 56 -23.34 19.46 -5.75
N GLU A 57 -23.51 20.25 -6.80
CA GLU A 57 -24.72 21.00 -7.07
C GLU A 57 -25.94 20.07 -7.29
N ARG A 58 -25.73 18.99 -8.01
CA ARG A 58 -26.80 18.02 -8.34
C ARG A 58 -27.16 17.11 -7.19
N TYR A 59 -26.19 16.77 -6.32
CA TYR A 59 -26.34 15.85 -5.18
C TYR A 59 -25.80 16.42 -3.86
N PRO A 60 -26.29 17.59 -3.41
CA PRO A 60 -25.70 18.33 -2.29
C PRO A 60 -25.80 17.61 -0.95
N GLU A 61 -26.72 16.65 -0.81
CA GLU A 61 -26.85 15.83 0.41
C GLU A 61 -25.83 14.68 0.49
N ILE A 62 -25.21 14.32 -0.65
CA ILE A 62 -24.29 13.20 -0.76
C ILE A 62 -22.85 13.70 -0.99
N ILE A 63 -22.61 14.54 -1.98
CA ILE A 63 -21.28 15.00 -2.39
C ILE A 63 -20.92 16.29 -1.66
N ILE A 64 -19.85 16.22 -0.87
CA ILE A 64 -19.32 17.38 -0.12
C ILE A 64 -17.92 17.67 -0.71
N PRO A 65 -17.79 18.69 -1.56
CA PRO A 65 -16.53 19.06 -2.18
C PRO A 65 -15.61 19.75 -1.19
N ILE A 66 -14.32 19.43 -1.24
CA ILE A 66 -13.22 20.09 -0.53
C ILE A 66 -12.16 20.42 -1.57
N LEU A 67 -12.35 21.57 -2.24
CA LEU A 67 -11.47 22.03 -3.30
C LEU A 67 -10.36 22.89 -2.70
N ARG A 68 -9.11 22.55 -2.98
CA ARG A 68 -7.95 23.26 -2.42
C ARG A 68 -7.41 24.28 -3.39
N GLU A 69 -6.89 25.37 -2.82
CA GLU A 69 -6.19 26.40 -3.61
C GLU A 69 -4.76 26.00 -3.96
N THR A 70 -4.14 25.12 -3.15
CA THR A 70 -2.76 24.69 -3.31
C THR A 70 -2.65 23.18 -3.08
N ASN A 71 -1.79 22.53 -3.86
CA ASN A 71 -1.49 21.11 -3.69
C ASN A 71 -0.73 20.87 -2.40
N ILE A 72 -1.29 20.07 -1.50
CA ILE A 72 -0.72 19.69 -0.21
C ILE A 72 -0.17 18.27 -0.18
N GLY A 73 -0.35 17.52 -1.25
CA GLY A 73 0.06 16.14 -1.43
C GLY A 73 -0.98 15.12 -0.95
N ALA A 74 -1.02 13.98 -1.60
CA ALA A 74 -2.01 12.93 -1.39
C ALA A 74 -2.19 12.55 0.08
N GLY A 75 -1.09 12.37 0.83
CA GLY A 75 -1.14 11.99 2.25
C GLY A 75 -1.87 13.02 3.11
N ARG A 76 -1.56 14.31 2.97
CA ARG A 76 -2.22 15.38 3.72
C ARG A 76 -3.66 15.61 3.26
N ASN A 77 -3.94 15.40 1.99
CA ASN A 77 -5.31 15.42 1.48
C ASN A 77 -6.17 14.34 2.17
N TRP A 78 -5.66 13.12 2.25
CA TRP A 78 -6.31 12.03 2.99
C TRP A 78 -6.49 12.35 4.49
N GLU A 79 -5.46 12.88 5.15
CA GLU A 79 -5.49 13.28 6.56
C GLU A 79 -6.64 14.25 6.84
N ASP A 80 -6.73 15.32 6.04
CA ASP A 80 -7.75 16.34 6.20
C ASP A 80 -9.17 15.76 5.96
N LEU A 81 -9.35 14.96 4.91
CA LEU A 81 -10.64 14.32 4.61
C LEU A 81 -11.09 13.41 5.77
N ILE A 82 -10.19 12.59 6.29
CA ILE A 82 -10.48 11.69 7.40
C ILE A 82 -10.78 12.50 8.68
N SER A 83 -10.07 13.60 8.93
CA SER A 83 -10.31 14.44 10.11
C SER A 83 -11.69 15.07 10.13
N ARG A 84 -12.32 15.27 8.96
CA ARG A 84 -13.69 15.80 8.80
C ARG A 84 -14.75 14.72 8.88
N ALA A 85 -14.39 13.45 8.82
CA ALA A 85 -15.35 12.36 9.01
C ALA A 85 -15.73 12.23 10.50
N ASN A 86 -17.02 11.96 10.77
CA ASN A 86 -17.55 11.76 12.12
C ASN A 86 -18.57 10.62 12.19
N SER A 87 -18.52 9.69 11.25
CA SER A 87 -19.43 8.56 11.12
C SER A 87 -18.89 7.29 11.79
N LYS A 88 -19.76 6.33 12.03
CA LYS A 88 -19.43 5.02 12.59
C LYS A 88 -18.49 4.23 11.67
N TYR A 89 -18.71 4.36 10.36
CA TYR A 89 -17.91 3.68 9.33
C TYR A 89 -17.31 4.67 8.37
N ILE A 90 -16.13 4.32 7.85
CA ILE A 90 -15.50 5.01 6.72
C ILE A 90 -15.30 3.99 5.59
N ALA A 91 -15.75 4.36 4.38
CA ALA A 91 -15.44 3.71 3.13
C ALA A 91 -14.44 4.56 2.34
N PHE A 92 -13.72 3.95 1.40
CA PHE A 92 -12.69 4.62 0.63
C PHE A 92 -12.83 4.31 -0.86
N CYS A 93 -12.57 5.30 -1.70
CA CYS A 93 -12.42 5.13 -3.13
C CYS A 93 -11.74 6.38 -3.70
N ASP A 94 -10.56 6.24 -4.28
CA ASP A 94 -9.87 7.36 -4.91
C ASP A 94 -10.55 7.79 -6.21
N GLY A 95 -10.29 9.02 -6.67
CA GLY A 95 -11.00 9.61 -7.80
C GLY A 95 -10.69 8.98 -9.17
N ASP A 96 -9.69 8.09 -9.24
CA ASP A 96 -9.38 7.29 -10.42
C ASP A 96 -9.98 5.87 -10.40
N ASP A 97 -10.54 5.44 -9.24
CA ASP A 97 -11.26 4.19 -9.07
C ASP A 97 -12.79 4.40 -9.09
N TYR A 98 -13.58 3.34 -9.18
CA TYR A 98 -15.04 3.45 -9.08
C TYR A 98 -15.73 2.18 -8.61
N TRP A 99 -16.93 2.35 -8.04
CA TRP A 99 -17.80 1.26 -7.62
C TRP A 99 -18.76 0.86 -8.73
N ILE A 100 -18.95 -0.45 -8.90
CA ILE A 100 -19.77 -1.04 -9.97
C ILE A 100 -21.08 -1.65 -9.47
N ASP A 101 -21.27 -1.74 -8.15
CA ASP A 101 -22.47 -2.30 -7.54
C ASP A 101 -23.18 -1.23 -6.71
N SER A 102 -24.43 -0.94 -7.02
CA SER A 102 -25.25 0.05 -6.32
C SER A 102 -25.62 -0.35 -4.89
N LEU A 103 -25.42 -1.58 -4.49
CA LEU A 103 -25.64 -2.08 -3.13
C LEU A 103 -24.34 -2.28 -2.34
N LYS A 104 -23.20 -1.86 -2.87
CA LYS A 104 -21.89 -2.08 -2.23
C LYS A 104 -21.84 -1.57 -0.80
N LEU A 105 -22.27 -0.32 -0.54
CA LEU A 105 -22.28 0.23 0.80
C LEU A 105 -23.26 -0.51 1.72
N GLN A 106 -24.44 -0.87 1.23
CA GLN A 106 -25.44 -1.62 2.00
C GLN A 106 -24.90 -3.00 2.39
N LYS A 107 -24.34 -3.73 1.42
CA LYS A 107 -23.76 -5.05 1.68
C LYS A 107 -22.64 -5.02 2.72
N GLN A 108 -21.74 -4.06 2.63
CA GLN A 108 -20.63 -3.93 3.59
C GLN A 108 -21.13 -3.50 4.97
N PHE A 109 -22.11 -2.61 5.03
CA PHE A 109 -22.73 -2.17 6.28
C PHE A 109 -23.42 -3.35 6.98
N ASP A 110 -24.29 -4.07 6.30
CA ASP A 110 -25.01 -5.23 6.86
C ASP A 110 -24.03 -6.33 7.31
N TYR A 111 -22.98 -6.56 6.52
CA TYR A 111 -21.93 -7.51 6.88
C TYR A 111 -21.23 -7.09 8.18
N MET A 112 -20.85 -5.83 8.32
CA MET A 112 -20.19 -5.32 9.53
C MET A 112 -21.12 -5.25 10.74
N GLU A 113 -22.41 -4.97 10.56
CA GLU A 113 -23.39 -4.98 11.67
C GLU A 113 -23.64 -6.42 12.17
N SER A 114 -23.65 -7.40 11.27
CA SER A 114 -23.82 -8.82 11.66
C SER A 114 -22.54 -9.45 12.24
N HIS A 115 -21.37 -8.78 12.11
CA HIS A 115 -20.10 -9.26 12.63
C HIS A 115 -19.40 -8.20 13.51
N PRO A 116 -19.85 -7.99 14.75
CA PRO A 116 -19.34 -6.93 15.62
C PRO A 116 -17.87 -7.14 16.06
N ASP A 117 -17.32 -8.33 15.91
CA ASP A 117 -15.92 -8.68 16.18
C ASP A 117 -14.95 -8.21 15.07
N LEU A 118 -15.49 -7.85 13.89
CA LEU A 118 -14.70 -7.34 12.80
C LEU A 118 -14.44 -5.83 12.93
N ARG A 119 -13.22 -5.43 12.60
CA ARG A 119 -12.82 -4.03 12.55
C ARG A 119 -12.99 -3.41 11.17
N ALA A 120 -12.92 -4.24 10.13
CA ALA A 120 -13.08 -3.83 8.75
C ALA A 120 -13.58 -4.98 7.89
N CYS A 121 -14.07 -4.68 6.70
CA CYS A 121 -14.29 -5.66 5.65
C CYS A 121 -13.80 -5.11 4.31
N PHE A 122 -13.56 -6.01 3.38
CA PHE A 122 -13.16 -5.72 2.01
C PHE A 122 -13.77 -6.75 1.05
N HIS A 123 -13.69 -6.47 -0.23
CA HIS A 123 -14.16 -7.34 -1.31
C HIS A 123 -13.13 -7.40 -2.44
N ASP A 124 -13.38 -8.16 -3.50
CA ASP A 124 -12.56 -8.15 -4.70
C ASP A 124 -12.73 -6.83 -5.47
N ALA A 125 -11.63 -6.34 -6.00
CA ALA A 125 -11.61 -5.30 -7.02
C ALA A 125 -11.16 -5.91 -8.35
N GLU A 126 -11.81 -5.55 -9.45
CA GLU A 126 -11.29 -5.81 -10.78
C GLU A 126 -10.19 -4.79 -11.11
N ILE A 127 -9.09 -5.26 -11.67
CA ILE A 127 -7.97 -4.40 -12.06
C ILE A 127 -8.09 -4.05 -13.53
N SER A 128 -8.18 -2.77 -13.79
CA SER A 128 -8.31 -2.16 -15.10
C SER A 128 -7.01 -1.43 -15.43
N ILE A 129 -6.24 -1.92 -16.42
CA ILE A 129 -4.95 -1.35 -16.79
C ILE A 129 -5.10 -0.61 -18.11
N GLU A 130 -4.92 0.70 -18.09
CA GLU A 130 -4.94 1.52 -19.28
C GLU A 130 -3.54 1.57 -19.93
N THR A 131 -3.46 1.21 -21.20
CA THR A 131 -2.27 1.40 -22.02
C THR A 131 -2.35 2.76 -22.75
N SER A 132 -1.22 3.24 -23.23
CA SER A 132 -1.13 4.54 -23.93
C SER A 132 -2.00 4.63 -25.19
N ASP A 133 -2.46 3.52 -25.74
CA ASP A 133 -3.37 3.44 -26.90
C ASP A 133 -4.82 3.14 -26.52
N GLY A 134 -5.14 3.09 -25.18
CA GLY A 134 -6.47 2.82 -24.67
C GLY A 134 -6.88 1.34 -24.69
N THR A 135 -5.96 0.42 -25.00
CA THR A 135 -6.22 -1.02 -24.92
C THR A 135 -5.98 -1.57 -23.51
N TRP A 136 -6.60 -2.73 -23.21
CA TRP A 136 -6.44 -3.39 -21.93
C TRP A 136 -5.21 -4.27 -21.92
N PHE A 137 -4.34 -4.06 -20.92
CA PHE A 137 -3.14 -4.87 -20.74
C PHE A 137 -3.34 -5.92 -19.64
N GLN A 138 -2.98 -7.17 -19.93
CA GLN A 138 -2.93 -8.25 -18.94
C GLN A 138 -1.57 -8.26 -18.27
N SER A 139 -1.49 -7.93 -16.99
CA SER A 139 -0.25 -8.05 -16.23
C SER A 139 0.04 -9.53 -15.90
N SER A 140 1.24 -10.01 -16.21
CA SER A 140 1.71 -11.34 -15.82
C SER A 140 1.75 -11.58 -14.29
N ASP A 141 1.68 -10.52 -13.51
CA ASP A 141 1.72 -10.57 -12.03
C ASP A 141 0.34 -10.93 -11.43
N TYR A 142 -0.72 -10.91 -12.23
CA TYR A 142 -2.09 -11.27 -11.82
C TYR A 142 -2.57 -12.46 -12.63
N ASN A 143 -3.28 -13.37 -11.96
CA ASN A 143 -3.97 -14.42 -12.69
C ASN A 143 -5.30 -13.87 -13.18
N ASN A 144 -5.64 -14.23 -14.41
CA ASN A 144 -6.95 -13.99 -14.96
C ASN A 144 -7.95 -14.99 -14.36
N THR A 145 -9.20 -14.57 -14.19
CA THR A 145 -10.33 -15.49 -14.06
C THR A 145 -10.61 -16.19 -15.39
N ASP A 146 -11.47 -17.19 -15.39
CA ASP A 146 -11.84 -17.91 -16.61
C ASP A 146 -12.47 -17.00 -17.69
N ASP A 147 -13.05 -15.87 -17.28
CA ASP A 147 -13.61 -14.82 -18.16
C ASP A 147 -12.61 -13.72 -18.53
N GLY A 148 -11.33 -13.87 -18.18
CA GLY A 148 -10.26 -12.94 -18.53
C GLY A 148 -10.11 -11.73 -17.63
N ARG A 149 -10.96 -11.56 -16.59
CA ARG A 149 -10.85 -10.43 -15.66
C ARG A 149 -9.65 -10.59 -14.73
N LEU A 150 -9.01 -9.47 -14.40
CA LEU A 150 -7.94 -9.39 -13.41
C LEU A 150 -8.57 -9.04 -12.06
N LEU A 151 -8.60 -9.96 -11.11
CA LEU A 151 -9.17 -9.73 -9.78
C LEU A 151 -8.09 -9.61 -8.71
N TRP A 152 -8.34 -8.76 -7.73
CA TRP A 152 -7.54 -8.62 -6.52
C TRP A 152 -8.43 -8.53 -5.28
N PRO A 153 -8.20 -9.31 -4.22
CA PRO A 153 -7.06 -10.24 -4.08
C PRO A 153 -7.31 -11.66 -4.61
N SER A 154 -8.55 -12.07 -4.94
CA SER A 154 -8.88 -13.47 -5.21
C SER A 154 -8.19 -14.06 -6.44
N GLY A 155 -7.91 -13.24 -7.46
CA GLY A 155 -7.11 -13.62 -8.62
C GLY A 155 -5.62 -13.88 -8.34
N ASN A 156 -5.12 -13.55 -7.15
CA ASN A 156 -3.72 -13.74 -6.80
C ASN A 156 -3.47 -15.15 -6.22
N LYS A 157 -2.53 -15.91 -6.79
CA LYS A 157 -2.14 -17.27 -6.33
C LYS A 157 -1.73 -17.36 -4.86
N ARG A 158 -1.33 -16.25 -4.24
CA ARG A 158 -0.93 -16.20 -2.83
C ARG A 158 -2.11 -15.93 -1.90
N PHE A 159 -3.25 -15.51 -2.44
CA PHE A 159 -4.43 -15.24 -1.66
C PHE A 159 -5.15 -16.54 -1.32
N VAL A 160 -5.35 -16.80 -0.04
CA VAL A 160 -6.11 -17.95 0.45
C VAL A 160 -7.46 -17.42 0.93
N ARG A 161 -8.54 -17.75 0.22
CA ARG A 161 -9.90 -17.32 0.57
C ARG A 161 -10.30 -17.80 1.96
N ARG A 162 -10.79 -16.90 2.77
CA ARG A 162 -11.32 -17.12 4.12
C ARG A 162 -12.43 -16.10 4.38
N SER A 163 -13.39 -16.43 5.23
CA SER A 163 -14.41 -15.48 5.66
C SER A 163 -13.84 -14.30 6.46
N SER A 164 -12.69 -14.50 7.12
CA SER A 164 -12.00 -13.42 7.84
C SER A 164 -10.50 -13.64 7.96
N TYR A 165 -9.77 -12.54 8.12
CA TYR A 165 -8.31 -12.50 8.21
C TYR A 165 -7.89 -11.76 9.48
N ARG A 166 -6.85 -12.23 10.13
CA ARG A 166 -6.17 -11.45 11.17
C ARG A 166 -5.22 -10.46 10.51
N ILE A 167 -4.85 -9.40 11.23
CA ILE A 167 -3.91 -8.40 10.75
C ILE A 167 -2.55 -9.03 10.33
N GLU A 168 -2.13 -10.09 11.00
CA GLU A 168 -0.90 -10.84 10.69
C GLU A 168 -0.95 -11.52 9.31
N ASN A 169 -2.14 -11.78 8.77
CA ASN A 169 -2.31 -12.31 7.42
C ASN A 169 -2.18 -11.18 6.37
N PHE A 170 -2.63 -9.96 6.72
CA PHE A 170 -2.58 -8.79 5.85
C PHE A 170 -1.18 -8.20 5.72
N ILE A 171 -0.47 -8.03 6.84
CA ILE A 171 0.84 -7.37 6.90
C ILE A 171 1.83 -7.87 5.83
N PRO A 172 1.97 -9.17 5.52
CA PRO A 172 2.97 -9.65 4.56
C PRO A 172 2.79 -9.14 3.13
N PHE A 173 1.57 -8.90 2.66
CA PHE A 173 1.36 -8.46 1.28
C PHE A 173 0.33 -7.37 1.03
N GLY A 174 -0.37 -6.85 2.05
CA GLY A 174 -1.31 -5.75 1.85
C GLY A 174 -2.32 -6.04 0.73
N PHE A 175 -3.13 -7.08 0.89
CA PHE A 175 -4.01 -7.61 -0.17
C PHE A 175 -5.35 -6.88 -0.33
N VAL A 176 -5.51 -5.72 0.28
CA VAL A 176 -6.77 -4.96 0.20
C VAL A 176 -6.57 -3.74 -0.69
N HIS A 177 -7.45 -3.56 -1.66
CA HIS A 177 -7.54 -2.32 -2.42
C HIS A 177 -8.30 -1.25 -1.65
N THR A 178 -7.88 0.00 -1.80
CA THR A 178 -8.51 1.17 -1.21
C THR A 178 -10.00 1.21 -1.52
N SER A 179 -10.39 1.06 -2.78
CA SER A 179 -11.79 1.12 -3.23
C SER A 179 -12.69 0.00 -2.67
N SER A 180 -12.09 -1.06 -2.11
CA SER A 180 -12.83 -2.18 -1.50
C SER A 180 -13.00 -2.04 0.01
N MET A 181 -12.31 -1.14 0.66
CA MET A 181 -12.19 -1.09 2.12
C MET A 181 -13.38 -0.40 2.78
N PHE A 182 -13.86 -1.00 3.87
CA PHE A 182 -14.91 -0.47 4.73
C PHE A 182 -14.52 -0.72 6.19
N VAL A 183 -14.38 0.34 7.01
CA VAL A 183 -13.76 0.27 8.33
C VAL A 183 -14.70 0.78 9.40
N ARG A 184 -14.84 0.03 10.49
CA ARG A 184 -15.42 0.54 11.76
C ARG A 184 -14.39 1.49 12.37
N TRP A 185 -14.63 2.78 12.19
CA TRP A 185 -13.64 3.79 12.49
C TRP A 185 -13.48 4.04 13.98
N ASP A 186 -12.25 4.07 14.44
CA ASP A 186 -11.92 4.41 15.83
C ASP A 186 -11.08 5.68 15.89
N TYR A 187 -11.73 6.80 16.14
CA TYR A 187 -11.09 8.12 16.23
C TYR A 187 -10.05 8.23 17.36
N ARG A 188 -10.09 7.34 18.35
CA ARG A 188 -9.13 7.32 19.47
C ARG A 188 -7.75 6.83 19.05
N ILE A 189 -7.67 6.08 17.96
CA ILE A 189 -6.38 5.58 17.45
C ILE A 189 -5.53 6.75 16.96
N GLY A 190 -6.14 7.75 16.28
CA GLY A 190 -5.44 8.88 15.71
C GLY A 190 -4.39 8.48 14.66
N PHE A 191 -3.62 9.45 14.24
CA PHE A 191 -2.48 9.23 13.35
C PHE A 191 -1.20 9.70 14.05
N PRO A 192 -0.18 8.84 14.20
CA PRO A 192 1.11 9.26 14.71
C PRO A 192 1.77 10.29 13.77
N ASP A 193 2.60 11.22 14.30
CA ASP A 193 3.26 12.30 13.54
C ASP A 193 4.02 11.81 12.30
N TRP A 194 4.54 10.59 12.35
CA TRP A 194 5.27 9.98 11.23
C TRP A 194 4.39 9.47 10.10
N PHE A 195 3.07 9.36 10.31
CA PHE A 195 2.17 8.61 9.42
C PHE A 195 2.15 9.15 7.98
N PHE A 196 1.96 10.44 7.80
CA PHE A 196 1.80 11.05 6.48
C PHE A 196 3.13 11.39 5.78
N GLY A 197 4.26 11.20 6.45
CA GLY A 197 5.60 11.52 5.92
C GLY A 197 6.20 10.50 4.94
N HIS A 198 5.51 9.38 4.67
CA HIS A 198 6.07 8.27 3.90
C HIS A 198 5.51 8.12 2.48
N GLY A 199 4.57 8.96 2.07
CA GLY A 199 3.92 8.89 0.76
C GLY A 199 3.05 7.64 0.54
N MET A 200 2.75 6.88 1.60
CA MET A 200 1.91 5.69 1.59
C MET A 200 0.88 5.83 2.70
N SER A 201 -0.40 5.97 2.33
CA SER A 201 -1.46 6.27 3.31
C SER A 201 -2.33 5.06 3.63
N ASP A 202 -2.65 4.24 2.65
CA ASP A 202 -3.59 3.12 2.75
C ASP A 202 -3.09 1.98 3.65
N TYR A 203 -1.98 1.35 3.32
CA TYR A 203 -1.45 0.20 4.08
C TYR A 203 -1.24 0.49 5.57
N PRO A 204 -0.50 1.54 5.99
CA PRO A 204 -0.32 1.81 7.41
C PRO A 204 -1.63 2.18 8.11
N MET A 205 -2.58 2.81 7.41
CA MET A 205 -3.89 3.13 7.94
C MET A 205 -4.68 1.85 8.28
N TRP A 206 -4.71 0.88 7.38
CA TRP A 206 -5.36 -0.42 7.65
C TRP A 206 -4.68 -1.13 8.82
N VAL A 207 -3.35 -1.12 8.88
CA VAL A 207 -2.60 -1.74 9.97
C VAL A 207 -2.92 -1.08 11.32
N LEU A 208 -3.03 0.24 11.39
CA LEU A 208 -3.37 0.96 12.61
C LEU A 208 -4.84 0.77 13.00
N GLN A 209 -5.79 0.97 12.08
CA GLN A 209 -7.23 0.92 12.37
C GLN A 209 -7.73 -0.49 12.70
N VAL A 210 -7.23 -1.51 12.01
CA VAL A 210 -7.59 -2.89 12.34
C VAL A 210 -6.85 -3.37 13.59
N ASN A 211 -5.61 -2.90 13.79
CA ASN A 211 -4.80 -3.16 14.97
C ASN A 211 -4.78 -4.66 15.33
N SER A 212 -5.31 -5.03 16.50
CA SER A 212 -5.41 -6.42 16.95
C SER A 212 -6.65 -7.15 16.45
N GLY A 213 -7.49 -6.51 15.64
CA GLY A 213 -8.76 -7.03 15.16
C GLY A 213 -8.64 -7.93 13.92
N ARG A 214 -9.76 -8.02 13.20
CA ARG A 214 -9.90 -8.88 12.03
C ARG A 214 -10.54 -8.11 10.87
N PHE A 215 -10.21 -8.53 9.64
CA PHE A 215 -10.90 -8.15 8.42
C PHE A 215 -11.92 -9.23 8.04
N GLY A 216 -13.10 -8.85 7.63
CA GLY A 216 -14.04 -9.70 6.92
C GLY A 216 -13.77 -9.64 5.40
N TYR A 217 -14.16 -10.68 4.69
CA TYR A 217 -14.06 -10.74 3.23
C TYR A 217 -15.42 -11.10 2.63
N LEU A 218 -15.89 -10.22 1.73
CA LEU A 218 -17.03 -10.47 0.88
C LEU A 218 -16.52 -11.01 -0.46
N ASP A 219 -16.90 -12.22 -0.81
CA ASP A 219 -16.48 -12.90 -2.05
C ASP A 219 -17.29 -12.39 -3.26
N GLU A 220 -17.23 -11.09 -3.49
CA GLU A 220 -17.90 -10.38 -4.58
C GLU A 220 -16.95 -9.32 -5.17
N THR A 221 -17.10 -9.03 -6.45
CA THR A 221 -16.37 -7.93 -7.12
C THR A 221 -17.28 -6.71 -7.18
N LEU A 222 -17.00 -5.69 -6.38
CA LEU A 222 -17.87 -4.52 -6.20
C LEU A 222 -17.21 -3.20 -6.61
N SER A 223 -15.94 -3.21 -7.04
CA SER A 223 -15.23 -2.03 -7.52
C SER A 223 -14.24 -2.35 -8.64
N ILE A 224 -13.86 -1.32 -9.37
CA ILE A 224 -12.77 -1.34 -10.34
C ILE A 224 -11.63 -0.49 -9.79
N HIS A 225 -10.43 -1.06 -9.75
CA HIS A 225 -9.17 -0.34 -9.51
C HIS A 225 -8.48 -0.07 -10.84
N ARG A 226 -8.33 1.21 -11.18
CA ARG A 226 -7.64 1.64 -12.39
C ARG A 226 -6.13 1.74 -12.16
N ARG A 227 -5.38 1.27 -13.13
CA ARG A 227 -3.94 1.56 -13.27
C ARG A 227 -3.76 2.42 -14.49
N THR A 228 -3.61 3.69 -14.25
CA THR A 228 -3.47 4.70 -15.29
C THR A 228 -1.99 4.98 -15.59
N ASP A 229 -1.73 5.59 -16.73
CA ASP A 229 -0.38 6.06 -17.08
C ASP A 229 0.11 7.21 -16.19
N GLN A 230 -0.77 7.85 -15.43
CA GLN A 230 -0.46 8.88 -14.43
C GLN A 230 -0.32 8.33 -13.01
N GLY A 231 -0.64 7.06 -12.80
CA GLY A 231 -0.61 6.42 -11.48
C GLY A 231 0.78 6.29 -10.86
N SER A 232 0.83 6.03 -9.56
CA SER A 232 2.07 5.95 -8.76
C SER A 232 3.04 4.84 -9.16
N TYR A 233 2.65 3.93 -10.05
CA TYR A 233 3.40 2.72 -10.41
C TYR A 233 3.86 2.72 -11.87
N LYS A 234 4.68 3.73 -12.26
CA LYS A 234 5.26 3.87 -13.61
C LYS A 234 6.66 3.26 -13.73
N PHE A 235 6.81 1.98 -13.47
CA PHE A 235 8.12 1.34 -13.63
C PHE A 235 7.99 0.07 -14.46
N ASP A 236 8.51 0.12 -15.69
CA ASP A 236 8.65 -1.06 -16.57
C ASP A 236 9.69 -2.05 -16.01
N ASP A 237 10.61 -1.56 -15.17
CA ASP A 237 11.64 -2.36 -14.53
C ASP A 237 11.38 -2.55 -13.04
N ARG A 238 11.15 -3.80 -12.65
CA ARG A 238 10.91 -4.24 -11.28
C ARG A 238 12.04 -3.85 -10.31
N MET A 239 13.30 -3.85 -10.78
CA MET A 239 14.44 -3.50 -9.92
C MET A 239 14.48 -2.01 -9.63
N GLN A 240 14.22 -1.17 -10.64
CA GLN A 240 14.08 0.27 -10.46
C GLN A 240 12.91 0.60 -9.53
N PHE A 241 11.77 -0.08 -9.68
CA PHE A 241 10.64 0.05 -8.78
C PHE A 241 11.05 -0.25 -7.33
N TRP A 242 11.71 -1.38 -7.06
CA TRP A 242 12.16 -1.72 -5.71
C TRP A 242 13.15 -0.69 -5.15
N ARG A 243 14.12 -0.30 -5.96
CA ARG A 243 15.12 0.70 -5.55
C ARG A 243 14.48 2.02 -5.12
N LYS A 244 13.45 2.49 -5.82
CA LYS A 244 12.78 3.76 -5.55
C LYS A 244 11.78 3.68 -4.38
N THR A 245 11.02 2.60 -4.30
CA THR A 245 9.89 2.51 -3.34
C THR A 245 10.27 1.88 -2.00
N LYS A 246 11.19 0.92 -1.99
CA LYS A 246 11.50 0.12 -0.78
C LYS A 246 12.15 0.90 0.37
N PRO A 247 12.91 2.00 0.18
CA PRO A 247 13.34 2.84 1.28
C PRO A 247 12.17 3.33 2.15
N GLY A 248 11.10 3.83 1.52
CA GLY A 248 9.88 4.25 2.23
C GLY A 248 9.25 3.09 3.02
N TRP A 249 9.12 1.91 2.41
CA TRP A 249 8.57 0.72 3.08
C TRP A 249 9.41 0.24 4.27
N VAL A 250 10.72 0.22 4.16
CA VAL A 250 11.61 -0.17 5.26
C VAL A 250 11.47 0.80 6.44
N ASN A 251 11.45 2.11 6.16
CA ASN A 251 11.28 3.13 7.18
C ASN A 251 9.89 3.09 7.82
N LEU A 252 8.83 2.95 7.03
CA LEU A 252 7.47 2.78 7.52
C LEU A 252 7.36 1.58 8.46
N ASN A 253 7.91 0.43 8.08
CA ASN A 253 7.88 -0.75 8.95
C ASN A 253 8.70 -0.55 10.23
N ASN A 254 9.77 0.26 10.24
CA ASN A 254 10.46 0.66 11.47
C ASN A 254 9.52 1.41 12.43
N HIS A 255 8.70 2.33 11.91
CA HIS A 255 7.75 3.08 12.72
C HIS A 255 6.62 2.19 13.23
N LEU A 256 6.04 1.35 12.38
CA LEU A 256 4.99 0.41 12.78
C LEU A 256 5.49 -0.59 13.84
N ILE A 257 6.70 -1.15 13.69
CA ILE A 257 7.28 -2.07 14.68
C ILE A 257 7.37 -1.36 16.04
N ARG A 258 7.96 -0.16 16.09
CA ARG A 258 8.10 0.61 17.35
C ARG A 258 6.74 0.95 17.95
N TYR A 259 5.79 1.37 17.14
CA TYR A 259 4.43 1.69 17.59
C TYR A 259 3.77 0.47 18.27
N PHE A 260 3.79 -0.69 17.63
CA PHE A 260 3.18 -1.89 18.16
C PHE A 260 3.94 -2.49 19.35
N GLU A 261 5.27 -2.33 19.42
CA GLU A 261 6.07 -2.67 20.61
C GLU A 261 5.69 -1.80 21.82
N GLN A 262 5.53 -0.48 21.62
CA GLN A 262 5.10 0.48 22.67
C GLN A 262 3.68 0.21 23.14
N MET A 263 2.79 -0.19 22.24
CA MET A 263 1.40 -0.55 22.56
C MET A 263 1.27 -1.96 23.17
N HIS A 264 2.38 -2.65 23.45
CA HIS A 264 2.39 -4.03 23.96
C HIS A 264 1.52 -4.99 23.13
N ALA A 265 1.50 -4.79 21.82
CA ALA A 265 0.71 -5.60 20.90
C ALA A 265 1.15 -7.08 20.90
N ARG A 266 0.31 -7.96 20.39
CA ARG A 266 0.64 -9.38 20.25
C ARG A 266 1.97 -9.57 19.49
N LYS A 267 2.85 -10.42 20.01
CA LYS A 267 4.16 -10.74 19.38
C LYS A 267 4.02 -11.18 17.92
N SER A 268 2.90 -11.82 17.56
CA SER A 268 2.62 -12.23 16.18
C SER A 268 2.53 -11.05 15.20
N ILE A 269 1.96 -9.91 15.62
CA ILE A 269 1.88 -8.69 14.82
C ILE A 269 3.27 -8.12 14.61
N VAL A 270 4.03 -7.95 15.68
CA VAL A 270 5.41 -7.44 15.62
C VAL A 270 6.29 -8.34 14.75
N ASN A 271 6.17 -9.65 14.88
CA ASN A 271 6.90 -10.62 14.07
C ASN A 271 6.50 -10.53 12.58
N ALA A 272 5.22 -10.33 12.26
CA ALA A 272 4.77 -10.14 10.88
C ALA A 272 5.35 -8.85 10.26
N LEU A 273 5.39 -7.75 11.02
CA LEU A 273 6.01 -6.49 10.60
C LEU A 273 7.53 -6.64 10.40
N ILE A 274 8.21 -7.34 11.31
CA ILE A 274 9.63 -7.66 11.17
C ILE A 274 9.90 -8.51 9.92
N ALA A 275 9.06 -9.50 9.65
CA ALA A 275 9.17 -10.32 8.45
C ALA A 275 8.94 -9.51 7.17
N ARG A 276 7.95 -8.61 7.15
CA ARG A 276 7.70 -7.68 6.06
C ARG A 276 8.87 -6.75 5.81
N GLN A 277 9.40 -6.12 6.86
CA GLN A 277 10.57 -5.23 6.77
C GLN A 277 11.78 -5.95 6.18
N ARG A 278 12.01 -7.21 6.62
CA ARG A 278 13.10 -8.03 6.09
C ARG A 278 12.96 -8.28 4.59
N ASP A 279 11.74 -8.57 4.11
CA ASP A 279 11.45 -8.78 2.70
C ASP A 279 11.66 -7.48 1.90
N ASP A 280 11.14 -6.34 2.37
CA ASP A 280 11.32 -5.05 1.74
C ASP A 280 12.79 -4.61 1.67
N LEU A 281 13.55 -4.87 2.74
CA LEU A 281 14.99 -4.59 2.77
C LEU A 281 15.77 -5.47 1.79
N ALA A 282 15.41 -6.76 1.66
CA ALA A 282 16.02 -7.65 0.69
C ALA A 282 15.78 -7.17 -0.76
N LYS A 283 14.55 -6.72 -1.06
CA LYS A 283 14.19 -6.13 -2.35
C LYS A 283 14.96 -4.84 -2.64
N LEU A 284 15.07 -3.96 -1.64
CA LEU A 284 15.85 -2.72 -1.75
C LEU A 284 17.31 -3.02 -2.08
N ILE A 285 17.95 -3.92 -1.32
CA ILE A 285 19.35 -4.31 -1.56
C ILE A 285 19.52 -4.89 -2.97
N LYS A 286 18.60 -5.76 -3.39
CA LYS A 286 18.64 -6.34 -4.73
C LYS A 286 18.49 -5.26 -5.81
N GLY A 287 17.50 -4.40 -5.72
CA GLY A 287 17.30 -3.31 -6.66
C GLY A 287 18.51 -2.36 -6.74
N SER A 288 19.11 -2.04 -5.59
CA SER A 288 20.32 -1.21 -5.55
C SER A 288 21.53 -1.90 -6.17
N LEU A 289 21.71 -3.20 -5.94
CA LEU A 289 22.80 -3.97 -6.54
C LEU A 289 22.71 -4.08 -8.07
N GLU A 290 21.51 -4.07 -8.63
CA GLU A 290 21.27 -4.19 -10.06
C GLU A 290 21.21 -2.85 -10.79
N CYS A 291 20.71 -1.80 -10.13
CA CYS A 291 20.44 -0.51 -10.77
C CYS A 291 21.41 0.62 -10.41
N ASP A 292 22.07 0.53 -9.24
CA ASP A 292 22.90 1.63 -8.74
C ASP A 292 24.39 1.43 -9.01
N PRO A 293 25.15 2.54 -9.16
CA PRO A 293 26.60 2.47 -9.12
C PRO A 293 27.07 2.01 -7.71
N PRO A 294 28.29 1.44 -7.61
CA PRO A 294 28.81 0.90 -6.35
C PRO A 294 28.76 1.85 -5.15
N SER A 295 29.01 3.14 -5.38
CA SER A 295 28.96 4.18 -4.34
C SER A 295 27.55 4.35 -3.74
N GLU A 296 26.51 4.34 -4.58
CA GLU A 296 25.12 4.43 -4.12
C GLU A 296 24.67 3.15 -3.41
N THR A 297 25.01 1.99 -3.94
CA THR A 297 24.76 0.72 -3.26
C THR A 297 25.42 0.69 -1.88
N TRP A 298 26.66 1.19 -1.77
CA TRP A 298 27.33 1.36 -0.48
C TRP A 298 26.55 2.27 0.46
N ARG A 299 26.07 3.41 -0.04
CA ARG A 299 25.25 4.35 0.72
C ARG A 299 24.01 3.67 1.29
N VAL A 300 23.28 2.90 0.47
CA VAL A 300 22.11 2.12 0.89
C VAL A 300 22.48 1.12 1.99
N LEU A 301 23.51 0.32 1.79
CA LEU A 301 23.96 -0.68 2.78
C LEU A 301 24.39 -0.04 4.11
N THR A 302 25.04 1.12 4.04
CA THR A 302 25.47 1.87 5.23
C THR A 302 24.30 2.51 5.96
N LEU A 303 23.34 3.06 5.22
CA LEU A 303 22.12 3.66 5.77
C LEU A 303 21.31 2.63 6.57
N TYR A 304 21.11 1.44 6.02
CA TYR A 304 20.30 0.37 6.63
C TYR A 304 21.13 -0.69 7.38
N ARG A 305 22.37 -0.36 7.79
CA ARG A 305 23.28 -1.31 8.44
C ARG A 305 22.72 -1.95 9.73
N LYS A 306 21.89 -1.21 10.48
CA LYS A 306 21.28 -1.70 11.73
C LYS A 306 20.23 -2.76 11.41
N GLU A 307 19.39 -2.49 10.43
CA GLU A 307 18.34 -3.38 9.93
C GLU A 307 18.96 -4.62 9.27
N ILE A 308 20.01 -4.44 8.45
CA ILE A 308 20.78 -5.51 7.84
C ILE A 308 21.37 -6.42 8.92
N LYS A 309 21.98 -5.86 9.96
CA LYS A 309 22.49 -6.65 11.11
C LYS A 309 21.36 -7.39 11.81
N ARG A 310 20.24 -6.71 12.08
CA ARG A 310 19.08 -7.30 12.78
C ARG A 310 18.49 -8.48 12.01
N HIS A 311 18.26 -8.31 10.70
CA HIS A 311 17.51 -9.28 9.89
C HIS A 311 18.37 -10.39 9.28
N PHE A 312 19.63 -10.11 8.99
CA PHE A 312 20.50 -11.02 8.24
C PHE A 312 21.75 -11.45 9.04
N GLY A 313 21.98 -10.86 10.21
CA GLY A 313 23.16 -11.13 11.04
C GLY A 313 24.47 -10.63 10.40
N ILE A 314 24.37 -9.70 9.44
CA ILE A 314 25.49 -9.19 8.66
C ILE A 314 25.92 -7.85 9.24
N VAL A 315 27.19 -7.71 9.53
CA VAL A 315 27.80 -6.46 9.97
C VAL A 315 28.35 -5.74 8.74
N ILE A 316 27.80 -4.56 8.43
CA ILE A 316 28.35 -3.65 7.43
C ILE A 316 29.39 -2.78 8.13
N PRO A 317 30.69 -2.88 7.77
CA PRO A 317 31.74 -2.07 8.38
C PRO A 317 31.53 -0.57 8.14
N LYS A 318 31.94 0.27 9.11
CA LYS A 318 31.84 1.73 8.98
C LYS A 318 32.82 2.31 7.95
N HIS A 319 33.94 1.64 7.74
CA HIS A 319 35.07 2.11 6.94
C HIS A 319 35.45 1.07 5.89
N TYR A 320 34.89 1.21 4.70
CA TYR A 320 35.31 0.48 3.51
C TYR A 320 35.75 1.49 2.45
N SER A 321 36.88 1.21 1.76
CA SER A 321 37.16 1.99 0.58
C SER A 321 36.14 1.66 -0.53
N PRO A 322 35.73 2.63 -1.36
CA PRO A 322 34.85 2.40 -2.49
C PRO A 322 35.35 1.28 -3.43
N GLU A 323 36.66 1.13 -3.56
CA GLU A 323 37.29 0.10 -4.39
C GLU A 323 37.11 -1.32 -3.85
N GLN A 324 37.30 -1.51 -2.53
CA GLN A 324 37.07 -2.81 -1.87
C GLN A 324 35.62 -3.22 -1.97
N PHE A 325 34.71 -2.25 -1.90
CA PHE A 325 33.29 -2.49 -2.06
C PHE A 325 32.91 -2.82 -3.51
N HIS A 326 33.49 -2.11 -4.49
CA HIS A 326 33.29 -2.40 -5.89
C HIS A 326 33.68 -3.85 -6.23
N GLN A 327 34.83 -4.32 -5.76
CA GLN A 327 35.26 -5.72 -5.91
C GLN A 327 34.28 -6.70 -5.24
N ALA A 328 33.75 -6.35 -4.06
CA ALA A 328 32.78 -7.15 -3.35
C ALA A 328 31.45 -7.26 -4.12
N ILE A 329 30.96 -6.16 -4.69
CA ILE A 329 29.73 -6.14 -5.51
C ILE A 329 29.93 -6.92 -6.81
N GLN A 330 31.04 -6.74 -7.51
CA GLN A 330 31.33 -7.49 -8.73
C GLN A 330 31.35 -8.99 -8.44
N LEU A 331 31.96 -9.39 -7.32
CA LEU A 331 31.96 -10.79 -6.91
C LEU A 331 30.56 -11.31 -6.57
N LEU A 332 29.71 -10.47 -5.90
CA LEU A 332 28.30 -10.81 -5.64
C LEU A 332 27.51 -10.98 -6.93
N LYS A 333 27.71 -10.11 -7.91
CA LYS A 333 27.06 -10.18 -9.23
C LYS A 333 27.49 -11.41 -10.04
N THR A 334 28.76 -11.84 -9.92
CA THR A 334 29.29 -13.02 -10.66
C THR A 334 28.94 -14.35 -10.01
N LEU A 335 28.65 -14.36 -8.69
CA LEU A 335 28.41 -15.60 -7.94
C LEU A 335 26.94 -16.07 -7.95
N ALA A 336 26.01 -15.23 -8.41
CA ALA A 336 24.62 -15.65 -8.55
C ALA A 336 23.84 -14.78 -9.54
N PRO A 337 23.24 -15.35 -10.57
CA PRO A 337 21.96 -14.86 -11.02
C PRO A 337 21.00 -15.00 -9.81
N LEU A 338 20.68 -13.89 -9.16
CA LEU A 338 19.78 -13.92 -8.00
C LEU A 338 18.41 -14.37 -8.52
N PRO A 339 17.94 -15.60 -8.14
CA PRO A 339 16.62 -16.02 -8.54
C PRO A 339 15.58 -15.07 -7.95
N PRO A 340 14.39 -14.94 -8.55
CA PRO A 340 13.33 -14.18 -7.99
C PRO A 340 13.01 -14.77 -6.60
N TYR A 341 13.20 -13.98 -5.55
CA TYR A 341 12.75 -14.27 -4.19
C TYR A 341 13.38 -15.42 -3.40
N ASP A 342 14.47 -15.15 -2.72
CA ASP A 342 14.70 -15.76 -1.40
C ASP A 342 15.59 -14.85 -0.53
N ALA A 343 14.99 -14.15 0.47
CA ALA A 343 15.73 -13.38 1.46
C ALA A 343 16.75 -14.26 2.22
N ASN A 344 16.50 -15.58 2.31
CA ASN A 344 17.44 -16.55 2.90
C ASN A 344 18.62 -16.83 1.97
N GLN A 345 18.41 -16.83 0.63
CA GLN A 345 19.51 -17.01 -0.31
C GLN A 345 20.41 -15.77 -0.37
N LEU A 346 19.83 -14.55 -0.36
CA LEU A 346 20.60 -13.32 -0.26
C LEU A 346 21.44 -13.31 1.02
N ALA A 347 20.83 -13.65 2.16
CA ALA A 347 21.53 -13.77 3.43
C ALA A 347 22.63 -14.83 3.42
N LYS A 348 22.43 -16.00 2.77
CA LYS A 348 23.44 -17.04 2.58
C LYS A 348 24.59 -16.55 1.68
N LEU A 349 24.28 -15.80 0.63
CA LEU A 349 25.27 -15.26 -0.31
C LEU A 349 26.19 -14.25 0.37
N ILE A 350 25.60 -13.32 1.14
CA ILE A 350 26.34 -12.30 1.89
C ILE A 350 27.15 -12.94 3.02
N ARG A 351 26.64 -14.00 3.71
CA ARG A 351 27.41 -14.78 4.71
C ARG A 351 28.57 -15.55 4.10
N ARG A 352 28.40 -16.16 2.90
CA ARG A 352 29.50 -16.84 2.16
C ARG A 352 30.60 -15.85 1.78
N PHE A 353 30.23 -14.63 1.37
CA PHE A 353 31.16 -13.58 1.05
C PHE A 353 32.00 -13.18 2.28
N ASN A 354 31.36 -12.92 3.43
CA ASN A 354 32.06 -12.56 4.67
C ASN A 354 33.03 -13.68 5.11
N ARG A 355 32.63 -14.97 5.07
CA ARG A 355 33.50 -16.10 5.41
C ARG A 355 34.70 -16.27 4.48
N ARG A 356 34.56 -16.01 3.17
CA ARG A 356 35.67 -16.07 2.22
C ARG A 356 36.69 -14.95 2.47
N LYS A 357 36.21 -13.81 2.93
CA LYS A 357 37.05 -12.67 3.26
C LYS A 357 37.86 -12.91 4.53
N GLU A 358 37.22 -13.43 5.59
CA GLU A 358 37.92 -13.83 6.83
C GLU A 358 39.03 -14.84 6.53
N ARG A 359 38.80 -15.82 5.66
CA ARG A 359 39.83 -16.77 5.24
C ARG A 359 40.97 -16.17 4.40
N ARG A 360 40.70 -15.14 3.58
CA ARG A 360 41.75 -14.43 2.86
C ARG A 360 42.58 -13.51 3.75
N PHE A 361 42.00 -12.90 4.76
CA PHE A 361 42.75 -12.11 5.76
C PHE A 361 43.67 -13.01 6.59
N LEU A 362 43.21 -14.19 7.00
CA LEU A 362 44.01 -15.16 7.75
C LEU A 362 45.06 -15.88 6.93
N SER A 363 45.05 -15.75 5.62
CA SER A 363 46.10 -16.31 4.71
C SER A 363 47.11 -15.26 4.21
N MET A 364 47.02 -14.02 4.68
CA MET A 364 47.94 -12.93 4.38
C MET A 364 48.74 -12.45 5.60
N GLU A 365 48.56 -13.10 6.76
CA GLU A 365 49.48 -13.12 7.90
C GLU A 365 50.35 -14.41 7.83
#